data_eb09031d505ca620b7f1ad74fc450ae0
#
_entry.id   eb09031d505ca620b7f1ad74fc450ae0
#
_cell.length_a   1.000
_cell.length_b   1.000
_cell.length_c   1.000
_cell.angle_alpha   90.00
_cell.angle_beta   90.00
_cell.angle_gamma   90.00
#
_symmetry.space_group_name_H-M   'P 1'
#
loop_
_entity.id
_entity.type
_entity.pdbx_description
1 polymer ?
#
loop_
_entity_poly.entity_id
_entity_poly.type
_entity_poly.pdbx_seq_one_letter_code
_entity_poly.pdbx_strand_id
1 'polypeptide(L)'
;MNESAPRVPRPVRVIDTGVRGGRANVAFDQALVEAHSAGRIPDTVRFLRFRPSALVGLHQILSHEVRLEYCARHGIEVGRRITGGGGLYLDEGQLGWELVLERGALGADLATVAARICRAAAAGLRSLGVAAEFRPRNDIEIHGRKVSGTGGLVEGRTLFFQGTLLIDFDPARMIEVLRVPVEKLARRELDDARRRVITLAEAMGRVPALDEVQAALLAGFREELGLVPEWGLPTEQEERLAARLLEEQFGTEAFVRMLDAPDADAPQVSATLVRRGGMLRADIRLEGPGRRIREVLVTGDFFVSPARAILDLEASLRGLPAAQAGEAVEQFFARSGCELVGLAPADFRAVIEQALAQLTLRAAGRSLRGHWRGPAPERAPTLVFLHDALGSVRLWRDMPERLSRATGCGALAYDRWGSGESEPLAPPYSRDYLMEEALVALPEVLAQAGVREAILIGQSDGASIALAYAGAHPERVRGVIALSPHLFREARTLAAIARQIEDFERGDLRARLARHHGARTDALFARLVEVWTSQGPGAGWGLEPYVAKVRSPVLAVQGEDDEFFSVAQLEALARLLPGRLRTLCVPGCAHYPLHQARETVLAAAIAFIREIIGARPDAAARSA
;
A
#
# COMPACT_ATOMS: atom_id res chain seq x y z
N MET A 1 28.53 -19.78 22.27
CA MET A 1 28.44 -19.82 23.74
C MET A 1 29.10 -18.54 24.23
N ASN A 2 28.30 -17.54 24.53
CA ASN A 2 28.78 -16.30 25.15
C ASN A 2 28.19 -16.32 26.57
N GLU A 3 29.03 -16.58 27.54
CA GLU A 3 28.70 -16.51 28.95
C GLU A 3 28.19 -15.11 29.27
N SER A 4 26.93 -15.02 29.72
CA SER A 4 26.33 -13.79 30.14
C SER A 4 27.04 -13.26 31.37
N ALA A 5 27.64 -12.07 31.28
CA ALA A 5 28.11 -11.33 32.44
C ALA A 5 27.02 -11.31 33.52
N PRO A 6 27.39 -11.40 34.83
CA PRO A 6 26.44 -11.42 35.92
C PRO A 6 25.55 -10.16 35.84
N ARG A 7 24.24 -10.37 35.71
CA ARG A 7 23.26 -9.29 35.63
C ARG A 7 23.18 -8.62 37.00
N VAL A 8 23.50 -7.34 37.08
CA VAL A 8 23.34 -6.58 38.34
C VAL A 8 21.85 -6.49 38.65
N PRO A 9 21.39 -6.97 39.82
CA PRO A 9 19.99 -6.88 40.22
C PRO A 9 19.54 -5.41 40.24
N ARG A 10 18.41 -5.12 39.59
CA ARG A 10 17.86 -3.78 39.51
C ARG A 10 16.47 -3.75 40.19
N PRO A 11 16.29 -2.99 41.25
CA PRO A 11 14.97 -2.83 41.84
C PRO A 11 14.02 -2.16 40.84
N VAL A 12 12.79 -2.63 40.78
CA VAL A 12 11.74 -2.07 39.96
C VAL A 12 10.45 -2.00 40.78
N ARG A 13 9.83 -0.82 40.81
CA ARG A 13 8.52 -0.65 41.44
C ARG A 13 7.45 -1.39 40.63
N VAL A 14 6.56 -2.13 41.30
CA VAL A 14 5.41 -2.80 40.67
C VAL A 14 4.12 -2.14 41.16
N ILE A 15 3.26 -1.72 40.24
CA ILE A 15 1.95 -1.17 40.57
C ILE A 15 0.85 -1.89 39.79
N ASP A 16 -0.31 -2.05 40.37
CA ASP A 16 -1.53 -2.46 39.66
C ASP A 16 -2.54 -1.31 39.78
N THR A 17 -2.95 -0.79 38.62
CA THR A 17 -3.89 0.34 38.53
C THR A 17 -5.34 -0.10 38.32
N GLY A 18 -5.61 -1.40 38.34
CA GLY A 18 -6.95 -1.97 38.25
C GLY A 18 -7.62 -1.75 36.91
N VAL A 19 -8.94 -1.70 36.90
CA VAL A 19 -9.77 -1.51 35.70
C VAL A 19 -10.06 -0.04 35.47
N ARG A 20 -9.67 0.48 34.28
CA ARG A 20 -9.93 1.87 33.87
C ARG A 20 -10.51 1.91 32.45
N GLY A 21 -11.04 3.05 32.03
CA GLY A 21 -11.35 3.33 30.62
C GLY A 21 -10.08 3.38 29.77
N GLY A 22 -10.20 3.13 28.49
CA GLY A 22 -9.06 3.11 27.57
C GLY A 22 -8.33 4.44 27.52
N ARG A 23 -9.05 5.57 27.43
CA ARG A 23 -8.46 6.92 27.43
C ARG A 23 -7.75 7.24 28.76
N ALA A 24 -8.33 6.80 29.88
CA ALA A 24 -7.72 7.00 31.20
C ALA A 24 -6.43 6.18 31.38
N ASN A 25 -6.38 4.95 30.85
CA ASN A 25 -5.16 4.16 30.85
C ASN A 25 -4.06 4.84 29.99
N VAL A 26 -4.40 5.32 28.80
CA VAL A 26 -3.45 6.04 27.93
C VAL A 26 -2.92 7.32 28.58
N ALA A 27 -3.77 8.08 29.28
CA ALA A 27 -3.33 9.26 30.01
C ALA A 27 -2.37 8.89 31.16
N PHE A 28 -2.60 7.76 31.81
CA PHE A 28 -1.71 7.25 32.85
C PHE A 28 -0.37 6.74 32.29
N ASP A 29 -0.37 6.11 31.08
CA ASP A 29 0.84 5.72 30.36
C ASP A 29 1.74 6.94 30.15
N GLN A 30 1.18 8.03 29.61
CA GLN A 30 1.92 9.27 29.40
C GLN A 30 2.39 9.90 30.72
N ALA A 31 1.58 9.86 31.77
CA ALA A 31 1.97 10.37 33.08
C ALA A 31 3.19 9.62 33.66
N LEU A 32 3.25 8.29 33.47
CA LEU A 32 4.42 7.50 33.86
C LEU A 32 5.65 7.85 33.03
N VAL A 33 5.50 7.99 31.71
CA VAL A 33 6.60 8.37 30.82
C VAL A 33 7.18 9.73 31.20
N GLU A 34 6.34 10.74 31.40
CA GLU A 34 6.76 12.09 31.81
C GLU A 34 7.41 12.12 33.20
N ALA A 35 6.80 11.42 34.16
CA ALA A 35 7.33 11.39 35.53
C ALA A 35 8.67 10.66 35.58
N HIS A 36 8.84 9.57 34.84
CA HIS A 36 10.10 8.83 34.77
C HIS A 36 11.17 9.64 34.01
N SER A 37 10.83 10.24 32.87
CA SER A 37 11.74 11.08 32.10
C SER A 37 12.27 12.27 32.91
N ALA A 38 11.43 12.82 33.78
CA ALA A 38 11.81 13.87 34.75
C ALA A 38 12.55 13.35 35.98
N GLY A 39 12.81 12.05 36.11
CA GLY A 39 13.48 11.44 37.26
C GLY A 39 12.65 11.48 38.57
N ARG A 40 11.33 11.63 38.49
CA ARG A 40 10.43 11.74 39.65
C ARG A 40 9.92 10.39 40.18
N ILE A 41 10.03 9.36 39.35
CA ILE A 41 9.68 7.98 39.69
C ILE A 41 10.81 7.03 39.30
N PRO A 42 10.96 5.87 39.98
CA PRO A 42 11.92 4.83 39.58
C PRO A 42 11.43 4.04 38.38
N ASP A 43 12.29 3.16 37.87
CA ASP A 43 11.89 2.10 36.95
C ASP A 43 10.64 1.40 37.47
N THR A 44 9.63 1.21 36.63
CA THR A 44 8.30 0.76 37.08
C THR A 44 7.75 -0.33 36.13
N VAL A 45 7.18 -1.38 36.71
CA VAL A 45 6.28 -2.33 36.06
C VAL A 45 4.85 -1.98 36.43
N ARG A 46 3.96 -1.84 35.48
CA ARG A 46 2.55 -1.59 35.70
C ARG A 46 1.70 -2.72 35.16
N PHE A 47 0.74 -3.18 35.97
CA PHE A 47 -0.38 -4.01 35.51
C PHE A 47 -1.65 -3.16 35.43
N LEU A 48 -2.49 -3.46 34.42
CA LEU A 48 -3.70 -2.69 34.16
C LEU A 48 -4.74 -3.55 33.46
N ARG A 49 -5.99 -3.15 33.55
CA ARG A 49 -7.12 -3.72 32.82
C ARG A 49 -7.98 -2.64 32.20
N PHE A 50 -8.82 -3.02 31.26
CA PHE A 50 -9.61 -2.08 30.49
C PHE A 50 -11.11 -2.36 30.65
N ARG A 51 -11.92 -1.31 30.78
CA ARG A 51 -13.32 -1.39 30.35
C ARG A 51 -13.35 -1.54 28.83
N PRO A 52 -14.46 -2.05 28.23
CA PRO A 52 -14.54 -2.22 26.79
C PRO A 52 -14.08 -0.97 26.02
N SER A 53 -12.99 -1.10 25.27
CA SER A 53 -12.31 0.01 24.60
C SER A 53 -11.74 -0.41 23.26
N ALA A 54 -11.86 0.47 22.26
CA ALA A 54 -11.22 0.35 20.97
C ALA A 54 -10.11 1.41 20.86
N LEU A 55 -8.85 1.00 20.82
CA LEU A 55 -7.70 1.89 20.80
C LEU A 55 -6.93 1.77 19.48
N VAL A 56 -6.82 2.85 18.72
CA VAL A 56 -5.96 2.91 17.54
C VAL A 56 -4.53 3.30 17.90
N GLY A 57 -3.57 2.90 17.07
CA GLY A 57 -2.19 3.35 17.19
C GLY A 57 -2.05 4.84 16.88
N LEU A 58 -0.95 5.45 17.35
CA LEU A 58 -0.73 6.90 17.21
C LEU A 58 -0.84 7.39 15.74
N HIS A 59 -0.36 6.60 14.79
CA HIS A 59 -0.31 6.95 13.37
C HIS A 59 -1.43 6.32 12.53
N GLN A 60 -2.58 5.96 13.14
CA GLN A 60 -3.70 5.37 12.43
C GLN A 60 -4.86 6.35 12.25
N ILE A 61 -5.55 6.25 11.10
CA ILE A 61 -6.82 6.94 10.86
C ILE A 61 -7.93 6.16 11.57
N LEU A 62 -8.61 6.81 12.52
CA LEU A 62 -9.60 6.16 13.37
C LEU A 62 -10.74 5.50 12.57
N SER A 63 -11.30 6.22 11.61
CA SER A 63 -12.41 5.75 10.78
C SER A 63 -12.04 4.57 9.86
N HIS A 64 -10.76 4.36 9.58
CA HIS A 64 -10.27 3.23 8.80
C HIS A 64 -10.10 1.95 9.63
N GLU A 65 -9.92 2.08 10.94
CA GLU A 65 -9.57 0.97 11.82
C GLU A 65 -10.75 0.50 12.69
N VAL A 66 -11.69 1.41 13.03
CA VAL A 66 -12.75 1.15 14.01
C VAL A 66 -14.13 1.35 13.40
N ARG A 67 -15.06 0.46 13.74
CA ARG A 67 -16.48 0.58 13.40
C ARG A 67 -17.18 1.46 14.43
N LEU A 68 -17.06 2.78 14.27
CA LEU A 68 -17.49 3.79 15.23
C LEU A 68 -18.96 3.68 15.66
N GLU A 69 -19.84 3.38 14.69
CA GLU A 69 -21.28 3.19 14.97
C GLU A 69 -21.55 1.97 15.85
N TYR A 70 -20.78 0.90 15.67
CA TYR A 70 -20.86 -0.29 16.51
C TYR A 70 -20.40 0.05 17.94
N CYS A 71 -19.27 0.73 18.09
CA CYS A 71 -18.75 1.15 19.37
C CYS A 71 -19.75 2.03 20.13
N ALA A 72 -20.34 3.02 19.48
CA ALA A 72 -21.32 3.91 20.07
C ALA A 72 -22.57 3.15 20.58
N ARG A 73 -23.09 2.19 19.80
CA ARG A 73 -24.25 1.38 20.20
C ARG A 73 -23.99 0.44 21.36
N HIS A 74 -22.75 -0.01 21.53
CA HIS A 74 -22.39 -1.00 22.56
C HIS A 74 -21.62 -0.40 23.75
N GLY A 75 -21.53 0.93 23.85
CA GLY A 75 -20.85 1.61 24.95
C GLY A 75 -19.35 1.33 25.00
N ILE A 76 -18.71 1.05 23.85
CA ILE A 76 -17.28 0.80 23.74
C ILE A 76 -16.56 2.14 23.60
N GLU A 77 -15.67 2.44 24.55
CA GLU A 77 -14.87 3.67 24.50
C GLU A 77 -13.89 3.64 23.33
N VAL A 78 -13.77 4.74 22.59
CA VAL A 78 -12.84 4.86 21.49
C VAL A 78 -11.72 5.81 21.86
N GLY A 79 -10.46 5.41 21.62
CA GLY A 79 -9.29 6.20 22.00
C GLY A 79 -8.09 5.98 21.06
N ARG A 80 -7.03 6.73 21.33
CA ARG A 80 -5.75 6.66 20.59
C ARG A 80 -4.61 6.46 21.56
N ARG A 81 -3.72 5.50 21.28
CA ARG A 81 -2.54 5.23 22.12
C ARG A 81 -1.42 6.23 21.87
N ILE A 82 -0.49 6.34 22.82
CA ILE A 82 0.79 7.05 22.64
C ILE A 82 1.79 6.25 21.79
N THR A 83 1.58 4.95 21.64
CA THR A 83 2.42 4.05 20.83
C THR A 83 1.85 3.85 19.44
N GLY A 84 2.71 3.47 18.49
CA GLY A 84 2.28 3.02 17.17
C GLY A 84 1.57 1.65 17.19
N GLY A 85 1.55 0.98 16.04
CA GLY A 85 0.93 -0.32 15.85
C GLY A 85 -0.53 -0.27 15.42
N GLY A 86 -1.13 -1.45 15.23
CA GLY A 86 -2.51 -1.65 14.73
C GLY A 86 -3.61 -1.34 15.73
N GLY A 87 -4.86 -1.28 15.27
CA GLY A 87 -6.03 -1.14 16.14
C GLY A 87 -6.18 -2.31 17.10
N LEU A 88 -6.61 -2.04 18.33
CA LEU A 88 -6.85 -3.04 19.38
C LEU A 88 -8.27 -2.89 19.93
N TYR A 89 -8.91 -4.01 20.22
CA TYR A 89 -10.07 -4.07 21.11
C TYR A 89 -9.62 -4.67 22.44
N LEU A 90 -9.97 -4.01 23.52
CA LEU A 90 -9.56 -4.33 24.88
C LEU A 90 -10.79 -4.38 25.82
N ASP A 91 -10.81 -5.35 26.71
CA ASP A 91 -11.82 -5.48 27.76
C ASP A 91 -11.23 -6.12 29.02
N GLU A 92 -12.07 -6.45 30.00
CA GLU A 92 -11.65 -7.02 31.28
C GLU A 92 -11.07 -8.45 31.18
N GLY A 93 -11.30 -9.15 30.05
CA GLY A 93 -10.74 -10.47 29.75
C GLY A 93 -9.25 -10.45 29.37
N GLN A 94 -8.63 -9.29 29.44
CA GLN A 94 -7.22 -9.08 29.09
C GLN A 94 -6.46 -8.42 30.23
N LEU A 95 -5.18 -8.79 30.37
CA LEU A 95 -4.25 -8.14 31.28
C LEU A 95 -3.23 -7.33 30.49
N GLY A 96 -3.22 -6.01 30.69
CA GLY A 96 -2.13 -5.16 30.25
C GLY A 96 -0.94 -5.26 31.18
N TRP A 97 0.26 -5.21 30.63
CA TRP A 97 1.50 -5.10 31.39
C TRP A 97 2.44 -4.12 30.70
N GLU A 98 3.13 -3.31 31.48
CA GLU A 98 3.98 -2.22 31.00
C GLU A 98 5.28 -2.17 31.76
N LEU A 99 6.34 -1.76 31.07
CA LEU A 99 7.67 -1.52 31.62
C LEU A 99 8.05 -0.07 31.28
N VAL A 100 8.31 0.72 32.29
CA VAL A 100 8.83 2.09 32.22
C VAL A 100 10.23 2.06 32.80
N LEU A 101 11.25 2.07 31.94
CA LEU A 101 12.64 1.81 32.32
C LEU A 101 13.59 2.88 31.81
N GLU A 102 14.75 3.01 32.43
CA GLU A 102 15.84 3.82 31.89
C GLU A 102 16.26 3.32 30.51
N ARG A 103 16.34 4.24 29.52
CA ARG A 103 16.85 3.94 28.18
C ARG A 103 18.26 3.38 28.28
N GLY A 104 18.52 2.29 27.56
CA GLY A 104 19.80 1.62 27.58
C GLY A 104 19.96 0.56 28.69
N ALA A 105 19.03 0.50 29.64
CA ALA A 105 19.03 -0.51 30.71
C ALA A 105 19.08 -1.96 30.19
N LEU A 106 18.46 -2.21 29.05
CA LEU A 106 18.33 -3.56 28.45
C LEU A 106 19.03 -3.71 27.09
N GLY A 107 19.66 -2.67 26.57
CA GLY A 107 20.36 -2.68 25.28
C GLY A 107 20.30 -1.33 24.57
N ALA A 108 20.99 -1.22 23.43
CA ALA A 108 21.15 0.04 22.72
C ALA A 108 20.03 0.32 21.70
N ASP A 109 19.48 -0.70 21.06
CA ASP A 109 18.44 -0.55 20.03
C ASP A 109 17.10 -1.15 20.48
N LEU A 110 16.02 -0.51 20.03
CA LEU A 110 14.66 -0.85 20.42
C LEU A 110 14.26 -2.28 20.01
N ALA A 111 14.72 -2.77 18.86
CA ALA A 111 14.33 -4.10 18.38
C ALA A 111 14.95 -5.21 19.25
N THR A 112 16.22 -5.08 19.63
CA THR A 112 16.91 -5.99 20.56
C THR A 112 16.27 -5.97 21.93
N VAL A 113 15.94 -4.77 22.44
CA VAL A 113 15.28 -4.58 23.72
C VAL A 113 13.89 -5.21 23.72
N ALA A 114 13.09 -4.97 22.70
CA ALA A 114 11.77 -5.59 22.53
C ALA A 114 11.85 -7.12 22.53
N ALA A 115 12.79 -7.69 21.78
CA ALA A 115 12.99 -9.13 21.73
C ALA A 115 13.38 -9.71 23.12
N ARG A 116 14.21 -9.01 23.90
CA ARG A 116 14.58 -9.42 25.26
C ARG A 116 13.38 -9.40 26.21
N ILE A 117 12.59 -8.33 26.19
CA ILE A 117 11.40 -8.20 27.04
C ILE A 117 10.37 -9.27 26.68
N CYS A 118 10.11 -9.49 25.39
CA CYS A 118 9.16 -10.52 24.96
C CYS A 118 9.62 -11.94 25.34
N ARG A 119 10.93 -12.24 25.23
CA ARG A 119 11.45 -13.54 25.71
C ARG A 119 11.31 -13.72 27.21
N ALA A 120 11.53 -12.66 27.97
CA ALA A 120 11.33 -12.67 29.43
C ALA A 120 9.88 -12.92 29.81
N ALA A 121 8.94 -12.22 29.16
CA ALA A 121 7.50 -12.46 29.34
C ALA A 121 7.11 -13.90 28.95
N ALA A 122 7.59 -14.41 27.81
CA ALA A 122 7.34 -15.78 27.39
C ALA A 122 7.95 -16.80 28.37
N ALA A 123 9.15 -16.52 28.94
CA ALA A 123 9.75 -17.36 29.97
C ALA A 123 8.87 -17.43 31.24
N GLY A 124 8.37 -16.28 31.68
CA GLY A 124 7.41 -16.23 32.80
C GLY A 124 6.15 -17.05 32.50
N LEU A 125 5.54 -16.90 31.33
CA LEU A 125 4.35 -17.66 30.97
C LEU A 125 4.59 -19.17 30.90
N ARG A 126 5.80 -19.62 30.54
CA ARG A 126 6.13 -21.07 30.58
C ARG A 126 6.04 -21.68 31.98
N SER A 127 6.24 -20.88 33.04
CA SER A 127 6.07 -21.38 34.42
C SER A 127 4.61 -21.74 34.78
N LEU A 128 3.65 -21.24 33.95
CA LEU A 128 2.23 -21.61 34.07
C LEU A 128 1.90 -22.92 33.33
N GLY A 129 2.90 -23.62 32.77
CA GLY A 129 2.72 -24.88 32.04
C GLY A 129 2.33 -24.73 30.58
N VAL A 130 2.39 -23.53 29.99
CA VAL A 130 2.07 -23.29 28.59
C VAL A 130 3.34 -23.14 27.74
N ALA A 131 3.32 -23.57 26.48
CA ALA A 131 4.46 -23.50 25.56
C ALA A 131 4.57 -22.10 24.92
N ALA A 132 4.76 -21.06 25.74
CA ALA A 132 4.88 -19.69 25.26
C ALA A 132 6.26 -19.44 24.65
N GLU A 133 6.30 -18.82 23.48
CA GLU A 133 7.51 -18.44 22.78
C GLU A 133 7.40 -17.04 22.15
N PHE A 134 8.56 -16.36 22.04
CA PHE A 134 8.62 -15.10 21.32
C PHE A 134 8.67 -15.33 19.82
N ARG A 135 7.75 -14.75 19.09
CA ARG A 135 7.80 -14.66 17.64
C ARG A 135 8.46 -13.36 17.23
N PRO A 136 9.50 -13.41 16.36
CA PRO A 136 10.17 -12.20 15.91
C PRO A 136 9.23 -11.16 15.35
N ARG A 137 9.30 -10.00 15.86
CA ARG A 137 8.79 -8.65 15.85
C ARG A 137 8.33 -8.22 17.24
N ASN A 138 7.13 -8.61 17.64
CA ASN A 138 6.49 -8.09 18.84
C ASN A 138 5.34 -8.96 19.38
N ASP A 139 5.28 -10.25 18.99
CA ASP A 139 4.23 -11.16 19.44
C ASP A 139 4.78 -12.24 20.38
N ILE A 140 3.98 -12.67 21.34
CA ILE A 140 4.18 -13.90 22.08
C ILE A 140 3.10 -14.88 21.65
N GLU A 141 3.52 -16.09 21.29
CA GLU A 141 2.65 -17.14 20.76
C GLU A 141 2.67 -18.39 21.64
N ILE A 142 1.57 -19.14 21.61
CA ILE A 142 1.45 -20.50 22.12
C ILE A 142 0.93 -21.36 20.97
N HIS A 143 1.69 -22.39 20.60
CA HIS A 143 1.36 -23.28 19.47
C HIS A 143 1.10 -22.53 18.15
N GLY A 144 1.90 -21.49 17.85
CA GLY A 144 1.78 -20.68 16.64
C GLY A 144 0.59 -19.72 16.62
N ARG A 145 -0.11 -19.54 17.74
CA ARG A 145 -1.23 -18.62 17.92
C ARG A 145 -0.87 -17.53 18.92
N LYS A 146 -1.18 -16.28 18.58
CA LYS A 146 -0.85 -15.11 19.38
C LYS A 146 -1.63 -15.09 20.70
N VAL A 147 -0.90 -15.01 21.83
CA VAL A 147 -1.45 -14.82 23.17
C VAL A 147 -1.21 -13.39 23.70
N SER A 148 -0.19 -12.70 23.19
CA SER A 148 0.12 -11.33 23.56
C SER A 148 0.67 -10.55 22.36
N GLY A 149 0.18 -9.33 22.19
CA GLY A 149 0.78 -8.31 21.30
C GLY A 149 1.53 -7.30 22.13
N THR A 150 2.65 -6.80 21.63
CA THR A 150 3.47 -5.83 22.33
C THR A 150 3.79 -4.61 21.48
N GLY A 151 4.21 -3.53 22.12
CA GLY A 151 4.67 -2.31 21.48
C GLY A 151 5.40 -1.41 22.46
N GLY A 152 6.09 -0.39 21.95
CA GLY A 152 6.81 0.51 22.82
C GLY A 152 7.26 1.78 22.10
N LEU A 153 7.80 2.70 22.88
CA LEU A 153 8.43 3.93 22.41
C LEU A 153 9.60 4.30 23.32
N VAL A 154 10.46 5.16 22.82
CA VAL A 154 11.48 5.82 23.63
C VAL A 154 11.22 7.31 23.62
N GLU A 155 11.15 7.93 24.80
CA GLU A 155 11.00 9.36 24.97
C GLU A 155 12.07 9.87 25.95
N GLY A 156 12.98 10.69 25.46
CA GLY A 156 14.11 11.17 26.24
C GLY A 156 14.95 10.01 26.78
N ARG A 157 15.04 9.94 28.13
CA ARG A 157 15.71 8.86 28.85
C ARG A 157 14.85 7.63 29.15
N THR A 158 13.56 7.68 28.81
CA THR A 158 12.57 6.66 29.16
C THR A 158 12.31 5.70 28.00
N LEU A 159 12.45 4.40 28.26
CA LEU A 159 11.86 3.33 27.48
C LEU A 159 10.49 3.00 28.07
N PHE A 160 9.43 3.17 27.28
CA PHE A 160 8.09 2.66 27.58
C PHE A 160 7.81 1.45 26.70
N PHE A 161 7.50 0.30 27.28
CA PHE A 161 7.20 -0.92 26.57
C PHE A 161 5.95 -1.58 27.17
N GLN A 162 4.99 -1.91 26.34
CA GLN A 162 3.69 -2.46 26.76
C GLN A 162 3.37 -3.76 26.06
N GLY A 163 2.58 -4.60 26.72
CA GLY A 163 1.99 -5.80 26.15
C GLY A 163 0.57 -6.03 26.67
N THR A 164 -0.22 -6.72 25.87
CA THR A 164 -1.58 -7.14 26.25
C THR A 164 -1.65 -8.64 26.18
N LEU A 165 -2.00 -9.29 27.29
CA LEU A 165 -2.11 -10.74 27.42
C LEU A 165 -3.58 -11.15 27.41
N LEU A 166 -3.95 -12.07 26.53
CA LEU A 166 -5.30 -12.60 26.40
C LEU A 166 -5.54 -13.66 27.50
N ILE A 167 -6.31 -13.33 28.53
CA ILE A 167 -6.63 -14.24 29.65
C ILE A 167 -7.84 -15.08 29.32
N ASP A 168 -9.02 -14.44 29.20
CA ASP A 168 -10.30 -15.06 28.85
C ASP A 168 -11.07 -14.08 27.96
N PHE A 169 -10.78 -14.10 26.70
CA PHE A 169 -11.17 -13.09 25.71
C PHE A 169 -11.95 -13.71 24.55
N ASP A 170 -13.03 -13.06 24.12
CA ASP A 170 -13.78 -13.49 22.93
C ASP A 170 -13.28 -12.79 21.64
N PRO A 171 -12.57 -13.51 20.77
CA PRO A 171 -12.07 -12.94 19.50
C PRO A 171 -13.18 -12.43 18.57
N ALA A 172 -14.43 -12.87 18.72
CA ALA A 172 -15.53 -12.42 17.89
C ALA A 172 -15.80 -10.92 18.10
N ARG A 173 -15.72 -10.44 19.34
CA ARG A 173 -15.89 -9.03 19.65
C ARG A 173 -14.87 -8.13 18.95
N MET A 174 -13.63 -8.58 18.85
CA MET A 174 -12.58 -7.84 18.13
C MET A 174 -12.96 -7.59 16.66
N ILE A 175 -13.53 -8.58 15.98
CA ILE A 175 -13.92 -8.47 14.57
C ILE A 175 -15.13 -7.56 14.39
N GLU A 176 -16.05 -7.53 15.35
CA GLU A 176 -17.20 -6.63 15.33
C GLU A 176 -16.81 -5.16 15.53
N VAL A 177 -15.75 -4.91 16.29
CA VAL A 177 -15.24 -3.58 16.63
C VAL A 177 -14.27 -3.05 15.60
N LEU A 178 -13.31 -3.87 15.15
CA LEU A 178 -12.24 -3.45 14.26
C LEU A 178 -12.60 -3.69 12.79
N ARG A 179 -12.15 -2.79 11.93
CA ARG A 179 -12.17 -2.97 10.48
C ARG A 179 -10.92 -3.72 10.08
N VAL A 180 -11.06 -4.95 9.59
CA VAL A 180 -9.93 -5.68 9.01
C VAL A 180 -9.76 -5.23 7.56
N PRO A 181 -8.55 -4.82 7.11
CA PRO A 181 -8.32 -4.42 5.72
C PRO A 181 -8.75 -5.50 4.73
N VAL A 182 -9.41 -5.10 3.64
CA VAL A 182 -9.98 -5.99 2.60
C VAL A 182 -8.92 -6.92 1.98
N GLU A 183 -7.66 -6.48 1.93
CA GLU A 183 -6.54 -7.29 1.45
C GLU A 183 -6.17 -8.46 2.38
N LYS A 184 -6.66 -8.45 3.63
CA LYS A 184 -6.50 -9.55 4.60
C LYS A 184 -7.75 -10.45 4.68
N LEU A 185 -8.81 -10.10 3.94
CA LEU A 185 -10.13 -10.74 4.00
C LEU A 185 -10.37 -11.67 2.81
N ALA A 186 -10.09 -12.96 2.97
CA ALA A 186 -10.70 -14.01 2.16
C ALA A 186 -11.69 -14.80 3.03
N ARG A 187 -12.97 -14.63 2.77
CA ARG A 187 -14.18 -15.41 3.08
C ARG A 187 -14.34 -16.26 4.38
N ARG A 188 -13.43 -16.19 5.39
CA ARG A 188 -13.52 -16.98 6.64
C ARG A 188 -13.05 -16.18 7.87
N GLU A 189 -13.59 -14.99 8.07
CA GLU A 189 -13.06 -14.00 9.04
C GLU A 189 -13.04 -14.47 10.50
N LEU A 190 -14.10 -15.11 10.96
CA LEU A 190 -14.23 -15.53 12.36
C LEU A 190 -13.35 -16.75 12.68
N ASP A 191 -13.34 -17.73 11.77
CA ASP A 191 -12.51 -18.92 11.92
C ASP A 191 -11.03 -18.59 11.82
N ASP A 192 -10.66 -17.62 10.99
CA ASP A 192 -9.27 -17.15 10.84
C ASP A 192 -8.80 -16.36 12.05
N ALA A 193 -9.65 -15.54 12.68
CA ALA A 193 -9.28 -14.83 13.90
C ALA A 193 -9.09 -15.80 15.07
N ARG A 194 -10.01 -16.75 15.27
CA ARG A 194 -9.88 -17.80 16.29
C ARG A 194 -8.66 -18.69 16.08
N ARG A 195 -8.23 -18.90 14.83
CA ARG A 195 -7.00 -19.64 14.52
C ARG A 195 -5.73 -18.86 14.76
N ARG A 196 -5.80 -17.53 14.79
CA ARG A 196 -4.62 -16.65 14.95
C ARG A 196 -4.32 -16.28 16.39
N VAL A 197 -5.32 -16.28 17.26
CA VAL A 197 -5.16 -15.92 18.67
C VAL A 197 -5.49 -17.10 19.58
N ILE A 198 -4.94 -17.10 20.78
CA ILE A 198 -5.22 -18.07 21.86
C ILE A 198 -5.27 -17.31 23.18
N THR A 199 -6.18 -17.71 24.06
CA THR A 199 -6.21 -17.21 25.43
C THR A 199 -5.43 -18.12 26.38
N LEU A 200 -5.00 -17.60 27.52
CA LEU A 200 -4.42 -18.44 28.57
C LEU A 200 -5.46 -19.46 29.08
N ALA A 201 -6.73 -19.06 29.19
CA ALA A 201 -7.80 -19.97 29.58
C ALA A 201 -7.90 -21.20 28.66
N GLU A 202 -7.83 -20.98 27.35
CA GLU A 202 -7.83 -22.07 26.37
C GLU A 202 -6.55 -22.93 26.49
N ALA A 203 -5.40 -22.30 26.58
CA ALA A 203 -4.11 -22.99 26.63
C ALA A 203 -3.91 -23.83 27.91
N MET A 204 -4.46 -23.35 29.03
CA MET A 204 -4.34 -24.02 30.35
C MET A 204 -5.53 -24.93 30.67
N GLY A 205 -6.62 -24.86 29.90
CA GLY A 205 -7.87 -25.56 30.20
C GLY A 205 -8.61 -25.03 31.44
N ARG A 206 -8.22 -23.85 31.94
CA ARG A 206 -8.85 -23.11 33.06
C ARG A 206 -8.54 -21.64 32.94
N VAL A 207 -9.39 -20.80 33.52
CA VAL A 207 -9.08 -19.36 33.67
C VAL A 207 -8.06 -19.20 34.80
N PRO A 208 -6.84 -18.68 34.52
CA PRO A 208 -5.88 -18.44 35.61
C PRO A 208 -6.27 -17.21 36.43
N ALA A 209 -5.90 -17.20 37.72
CA ALA A 209 -6.04 -16.02 38.57
C ALA A 209 -5.06 -14.92 38.08
N LEU A 210 -5.46 -13.65 38.22
CA LEU A 210 -4.64 -12.53 37.72
C LEU A 210 -3.31 -12.41 38.45
N ASP A 211 -3.31 -12.62 39.75
CA ASP A 211 -2.11 -12.63 40.59
C ASP A 211 -1.13 -13.76 40.22
N GLU A 212 -1.65 -14.94 39.82
CA GLU A 212 -0.85 -16.03 39.27
C GLU A 212 -0.13 -15.60 37.98
N VAL A 213 -0.84 -14.91 37.10
CA VAL A 213 -0.25 -14.43 35.81
C VAL A 213 0.74 -13.29 36.07
N GLN A 214 0.41 -12.34 36.95
CA GLN A 214 1.31 -11.25 37.31
C GLN A 214 2.61 -11.80 37.95
N ALA A 215 2.51 -12.76 38.88
CA ALA A 215 3.66 -13.40 39.48
C ALA A 215 4.55 -14.12 38.45
N ALA A 216 3.94 -14.83 37.50
CA ALA A 216 4.65 -15.50 36.42
C ALA A 216 5.42 -14.51 35.53
N LEU A 217 4.80 -13.40 35.10
CA LEU A 217 5.48 -12.36 34.32
C LEU A 217 6.64 -11.74 35.11
N LEU A 218 6.43 -11.39 36.40
CA LEU A 218 7.48 -10.82 37.24
C LEU A 218 8.64 -11.79 37.46
N ALA A 219 8.38 -13.10 37.58
CA ALA A 219 9.43 -14.12 37.66
C ALA A 219 10.27 -14.13 36.36
N GLY A 220 9.62 -14.11 35.19
CA GLY A 220 10.33 -14.04 33.91
C GLY A 220 11.16 -12.76 33.76
N PHE A 221 10.64 -11.61 34.17
CA PHE A 221 11.37 -10.34 34.14
C PHE A 221 12.57 -10.37 35.11
N ARG A 222 12.41 -10.99 36.27
CA ARG A 222 13.48 -11.15 37.25
C ARG A 222 14.60 -12.05 36.68
N GLU A 223 14.25 -13.20 36.15
CA GLU A 223 15.22 -14.19 35.69
C GLU A 223 15.93 -13.72 34.42
N GLU A 224 15.19 -13.19 33.44
CA GLU A 224 15.71 -12.85 32.13
C GLU A 224 16.25 -11.42 32.02
N LEU A 225 15.72 -10.47 32.79
CA LEU A 225 16.10 -9.05 32.71
C LEU A 225 16.84 -8.56 33.95
N GLY A 226 16.83 -9.32 35.06
CA GLY A 226 17.44 -8.93 36.35
C GLY A 226 16.59 -7.90 37.11
N LEU A 227 15.31 -7.74 36.79
CA LEU A 227 14.40 -6.82 37.49
C LEU A 227 13.93 -7.43 38.78
N VAL A 228 14.18 -6.76 39.92
CA VAL A 228 13.75 -7.20 41.25
C VAL A 228 12.47 -6.44 41.62
N PRO A 229 11.31 -7.11 41.64
CA PRO A 229 10.02 -6.44 41.85
C PRO A 229 9.82 -6.02 43.33
N GLU A 230 9.39 -4.79 43.52
CA GLU A 230 8.97 -4.21 44.80
C GLU A 230 7.56 -3.63 44.65
N TRP A 231 6.57 -4.24 45.30
CA TRP A 231 5.18 -3.79 45.21
C TRP A 231 5.00 -2.42 45.85
N GLY A 232 4.27 -1.54 45.16
CA GLY A 232 3.92 -0.21 45.58
C GLY A 232 2.52 0.20 45.11
N LEU A 233 2.21 1.46 45.29
CA LEU A 233 0.96 2.06 44.81
C LEU A 233 1.27 3.23 43.85
N PRO A 234 0.34 3.58 42.97
CA PRO A 234 0.40 4.85 42.26
C PRO A 234 0.49 6.01 43.26
N THR A 235 1.34 6.98 42.95
CA THR A 235 1.44 8.18 43.79
C THR A 235 0.31 9.16 43.44
N GLU A 236 -0.04 10.00 44.41
CA GLU A 236 -1.03 11.06 44.18
C GLU A 236 -0.61 12.03 43.05
N GLN A 237 0.70 12.23 42.87
CA GLN A 237 1.23 13.07 41.79
C GLN A 237 1.03 12.43 40.42
N GLU A 238 1.23 11.12 40.28
CA GLU A 238 0.94 10.38 39.06
C GLU A 238 -0.54 10.43 38.71
N GLU A 239 -1.42 10.20 39.69
CA GLU A 239 -2.88 10.27 39.48
C GLU A 239 -3.34 11.69 39.05
N ARG A 240 -2.83 12.73 39.71
CA ARG A 240 -3.13 14.12 39.31
C ARG A 240 -2.62 14.46 37.94
N LEU A 241 -1.42 14.01 37.55
CA LEU A 241 -0.88 14.23 36.24
C LEU A 241 -1.71 13.48 35.18
N ALA A 242 -2.06 12.22 35.41
CA ALA A 242 -2.91 11.44 34.54
C ALA A 242 -4.31 12.05 34.35
N ALA A 243 -4.93 12.54 35.42
CA ALA A 243 -6.23 13.21 35.37
C ALA A 243 -6.17 14.48 34.50
N ARG A 244 -5.13 15.31 34.66
CA ARG A 244 -4.92 16.50 33.85
C ARG A 244 -4.69 16.14 32.37
N LEU A 245 -3.84 15.16 32.08
CA LEU A 245 -3.58 14.70 30.71
C LEU A 245 -4.82 14.10 30.06
N LEU A 246 -5.66 13.42 30.83
CA LEU A 246 -6.95 12.92 30.36
C LEU A 246 -7.86 14.09 29.94
N GLU A 247 -7.99 15.11 30.80
CA GLU A 247 -8.85 16.26 30.54
C GLU A 247 -8.35 17.13 29.37
N GLU A 248 -7.06 17.43 29.33
CA GLU A 248 -6.48 18.40 28.41
C GLU A 248 -6.12 17.78 27.04
N GLN A 249 -5.88 16.45 26.96
CA GLN A 249 -5.37 15.82 25.76
C GLN A 249 -6.05 14.49 25.43
N PHE A 250 -5.75 13.42 26.16
CA PHE A 250 -6.08 12.04 25.74
C PHE A 250 -7.58 11.71 25.81
N GLY A 251 -8.35 12.44 26.62
CA GLY A 251 -9.81 12.34 26.67
C GLY A 251 -10.53 13.16 25.61
N THR A 252 -9.83 14.05 24.89
CA THR A 252 -10.45 14.96 23.93
C THR A 252 -10.68 14.29 22.56
N GLU A 253 -11.80 14.66 21.91
CA GLU A 253 -12.06 14.21 20.53
C GLU A 253 -10.99 14.75 19.55
N ALA A 254 -10.41 15.92 19.84
CA ALA A 254 -9.33 16.49 19.03
C ALA A 254 -8.12 15.56 18.95
N PHE A 255 -7.70 14.97 20.07
CA PHE A 255 -6.60 14.00 20.08
C PHE A 255 -7.00 12.66 19.44
N VAL A 256 -8.17 12.14 19.81
CA VAL A 256 -8.63 10.84 19.29
C VAL A 256 -8.76 10.85 17.78
N ARG A 257 -9.26 11.97 17.20
CA ARG A 257 -9.52 12.15 15.76
C ARG A 257 -8.47 12.95 15.02
N MET A 258 -7.30 13.21 15.62
CA MET A 258 -6.30 14.11 15.06
C MET A 258 -5.81 13.75 13.64
N LEU A 259 -5.99 12.48 13.23
CA LEU A 259 -5.66 11.98 11.89
C LEU A 259 -6.91 11.63 11.07
N ASP A 260 -8.12 11.90 11.55
CA ASP A 260 -9.31 11.73 10.72
C ASP A 260 -9.20 12.67 9.51
N ALA A 261 -9.45 12.11 8.31
CA ALA A 261 -9.36 12.89 7.08
C ALA A 261 -10.28 14.11 7.18
N PRO A 262 -9.78 15.33 6.92
CA PRO A 262 -10.63 16.50 6.88
C PRO A 262 -11.70 16.29 5.81
N ASP A 263 -12.96 16.59 6.17
CA ASP A 263 -14.06 16.62 5.23
C ASP A 263 -13.73 17.50 4.02
N ALA A 264 -14.28 17.18 2.87
CA ALA A 264 -14.36 17.97 1.65
C ALA A 264 -13.20 17.93 0.66
N ASP A 265 -11.94 17.77 1.06
CA ASP A 265 -10.83 17.71 0.11
C ASP A 265 -10.14 16.34 0.17
N ALA A 266 -10.73 15.36 -0.49
CA ALA A 266 -10.10 14.03 -0.62
C ALA A 266 -8.63 14.16 -1.07
N PRO A 267 -7.71 13.34 -0.55
CA PRO A 267 -6.33 13.36 -1.00
C PRO A 267 -6.27 13.14 -2.50
N GLN A 268 -5.50 13.96 -3.20
CA GLN A 268 -5.39 13.87 -4.66
C GLN A 268 -4.74 12.56 -5.11
N VAL A 269 -3.79 12.07 -4.32
CA VAL A 269 -3.08 10.80 -4.59
C VAL A 269 -2.81 10.06 -3.29
N SER A 270 -2.91 8.73 -3.32
CA SER A 270 -2.62 7.89 -2.15
C SER A 270 -2.04 6.55 -2.55
N ALA A 271 -1.23 5.95 -1.68
CA ALA A 271 -0.74 4.59 -1.85
C ALA A 271 -0.68 3.86 -0.52
N THR A 272 -0.81 2.54 -0.57
CA THR A 272 -0.67 1.65 0.58
C THR A 272 0.38 0.60 0.28
N LEU A 273 1.30 0.39 1.21
CA LEU A 273 2.38 -0.58 1.14
C LEU A 273 2.26 -1.55 2.30
N VAL A 274 2.05 -2.84 2.01
CA VAL A 274 2.01 -3.90 3.02
C VAL A 274 3.35 -4.63 3.02
N ARG A 275 3.96 -4.74 4.18
CA ARG A 275 5.21 -5.48 4.44
C ARG A 275 5.00 -6.50 5.54
N ARG A 276 5.97 -7.38 5.70
CA ARG A 276 5.98 -8.26 6.89
C ARG A 276 6.03 -7.46 8.19
N GLY A 277 6.59 -6.25 8.21
CA GLY A 277 6.79 -5.35 9.35
C GLY A 277 5.63 -4.43 9.68
N GLY A 278 4.60 -4.37 8.85
CA GLY A 278 3.46 -3.48 9.04
C GLY A 278 2.91 -2.96 7.72
N MET A 279 1.91 -2.11 7.83
CA MET A 279 1.29 -1.41 6.72
C MET A 279 1.67 0.08 6.79
N LEU A 280 2.04 0.64 5.65
CA LEU A 280 2.22 2.08 5.44
C LEU A 280 1.19 2.58 4.44
N ARG A 281 0.63 3.75 4.71
CA ARG A 281 -0.18 4.50 3.76
C ARG A 281 0.34 5.93 3.68
N ALA A 282 0.45 6.46 2.48
CA ALA A 282 0.72 7.87 2.23
C ALA A 282 -0.47 8.49 1.49
N ASP A 283 -1.02 9.57 2.04
CA ASP A 283 -2.03 10.41 1.40
C ASP A 283 -1.41 11.77 1.14
N ILE A 284 -1.39 12.22 -0.14
CA ILE A 284 -0.62 13.40 -0.55
C ILE A 284 -1.50 14.34 -1.35
N ARG A 285 -1.52 15.62 -0.95
CA ARG A 285 -2.11 16.70 -1.72
C ARG A 285 -1.03 17.46 -2.47
N LEU A 286 -1.28 17.67 -3.76
CA LEU A 286 -0.37 18.37 -4.65
C LEU A 286 -0.97 19.68 -5.10
N GLU A 287 -0.12 20.68 -5.32
CA GLU A 287 -0.53 21.99 -5.82
C GLU A 287 0.34 22.46 -7.00
N GLY A 288 -0.27 23.24 -7.87
CA GLY A 288 0.38 23.89 -8.99
C GLY A 288 0.84 22.94 -10.11
N PRO A 289 1.24 23.51 -11.26
CA PRO A 289 1.72 22.72 -12.41
C PRO A 289 3.02 21.99 -12.13
N GLY A 290 3.82 22.45 -11.17
CA GLY A 290 5.07 21.82 -10.74
C GLY A 290 4.87 20.68 -9.74
N ARG A 291 3.62 20.27 -9.48
CA ARG A 291 3.27 19.20 -8.52
C ARG A 291 4.05 19.32 -7.22
N ARG A 292 3.95 20.47 -6.54
CA ARG A 292 4.54 20.63 -5.21
C ARG A 292 3.67 19.95 -4.16
N ILE A 293 4.30 19.36 -3.18
CA ILE A 293 3.62 18.73 -2.05
C ILE A 293 3.05 19.84 -1.15
N ARG A 294 1.74 20.01 -1.15
CA ARG A 294 1.04 20.90 -0.21
C ARG A 294 0.97 20.27 1.17
N GLU A 295 0.65 18.96 1.21
CA GLU A 295 0.48 18.20 2.43
C GLU A 295 0.79 16.73 2.15
N VAL A 296 1.39 16.07 3.11
CA VAL A 296 1.53 14.62 3.14
C VAL A 296 1.12 14.12 4.51
N LEU A 297 0.38 13.01 4.54
CA LEU A 297 -0.01 12.30 5.73
C LEU A 297 0.48 10.85 5.59
N VAL A 298 1.35 10.42 6.51
CA VAL A 298 1.87 9.05 6.57
C VAL A 298 1.25 8.32 7.73
N THR A 299 0.44 7.32 7.44
CA THR A 299 -0.31 6.54 8.44
C THR A 299 -0.02 5.06 8.33
N GLY A 300 -0.37 4.29 9.37
CA GLY A 300 -0.18 2.84 9.35
C GLY A 300 -0.03 2.19 10.72
N ASP A 301 0.30 0.90 10.71
CA ASP A 301 0.46 0.05 11.89
C ASP A 301 1.94 -0.21 12.24
N PHE A 302 2.76 0.83 12.21
CA PHE A 302 4.20 0.76 12.43
C PHE A 302 4.63 1.39 13.77
N PHE A 303 5.88 1.11 14.18
CA PHE A 303 6.50 1.69 15.36
C PHE A 303 7.71 2.54 14.96
N VAL A 304 7.76 3.76 15.48
CA VAL A 304 8.86 4.72 15.29
C VAL A 304 9.18 5.42 16.60
N SER A 305 10.45 5.64 16.86
CA SER A 305 10.93 6.38 18.02
C SER A 305 11.93 7.48 17.60
N PRO A 306 11.78 8.72 18.05
CA PRO A 306 10.63 9.24 18.80
C PRO A 306 9.35 9.26 17.95
N ALA A 307 8.18 9.17 18.59
CA ALA A 307 6.88 9.10 17.91
C ALA A 307 6.62 10.29 16.97
N ARG A 308 7.08 11.50 17.34
CA ARG A 308 6.93 12.71 16.50
C ARG A 308 7.72 12.68 15.18
N ALA A 309 8.66 11.75 15.00
CA ALA A 309 9.51 11.71 13.79
C ALA A 309 8.68 11.65 12.49
N ILE A 310 7.48 11.09 12.50
CA ILE A 310 6.60 11.07 11.33
C ILE A 310 6.08 12.47 11.01
N LEU A 311 5.67 13.24 12.00
CA LEU A 311 5.24 14.63 11.81
C LEU A 311 6.39 15.50 11.29
N ASP A 312 7.61 15.26 11.77
CA ASP A 312 8.81 15.95 11.30
C ASP A 312 9.15 15.56 9.85
N LEU A 313 8.98 14.28 9.47
CA LEU A 313 9.08 13.81 8.09
C LEU A 313 8.06 14.52 7.19
N GLU A 314 6.78 14.51 7.58
CA GLU A 314 5.69 15.16 6.86
C GLU A 314 5.96 16.66 6.66
N ALA A 315 6.42 17.34 7.72
CA ALA A 315 6.81 18.75 7.66
C ALA A 315 7.98 19.00 6.70
N SER A 316 8.97 18.11 6.67
CA SER A 316 10.14 18.21 5.79
C SER A 316 9.80 18.07 4.30
N LEU A 317 8.69 17.42 3.97
CA LEU A 317 8.26 17.19 2.60
C LEU A 317 7.39 18.34 2.04
N ARG A 318 6.80 19.16 2.89
CA ARG A 318 5.94 20.28 2.46
C ARG A 318 6.70 21.28 1.59
N GLY A 319 6.06 21.72 0.51
CA GLY A 319 6.62 22.69 -0.44
C GLY A 319 7.64 22.11 -1.41
N LEU A 320 8.09 20.86 -1.23
CA LEU A 320 9.02 20.22 -2.15
C LEU A 320 8.33 19.84 -3.47
N PRO A 321 9.05 19.92 -4.61
CA PRO A 321 8.61 19.27 -5.82
C PRO A 321 8.47 17.75 -5.61
N ALA A 322 7.41 17.13 -6.13
CA ALA A 322 7.17 15.69 -6.02
C ALA A 322 8.39 14.83 -6.43
N ALA A 323 9.15 15.27 -7.43
CA ALA A 323 10.34 14.58 -7.91
C ALA A 323 11.50 14.51 -6.89
N GLN A 324 11.50 15.37 -5.86
CA GLN A 324 12.53 15.41 -4.83
C GLN A 324 12.14 14.65 -3.55
N ALA A 325 10.90 14.21 -3.44
CA ALA A 325 10.37 13.62 -2.21
C ALA A 325 11.12 12.35 -1.79
N GLY A 326 11.45 11.46 -2.73
CA GLY A 326 12.16 10.22 -2.42
C GLY A 326 13.53 10.45 -1.80
N GLU A 327 14.30 11.40 -2.35
CA GLU A 327 15.61 11.77 -1.81
C GLU A 327 15.47 12.47 -0.44
N ALA A 328 14.47 13.33 -0.29
CA ALA A 328 14.21 14.01 0.98
C ALA A 328 13.86 13.03 2.10
N VAL A 329 13.09 11.97 1.82
CA VAL A 329 12.80 10.89 2.78
C VAL A 329 14.08 10.19 3.22
N GLU A 330 14.96 9.81 2.30
CA GLU A 330 16.24 9.18 2.64
C GLU A 330 17.12 10.09 3.50
N GLN A 331 17.24 11.35 3.12
CA GLN A 331 18.03 12.34 3.86
C GLN A 331 17.45 12.60 5.27
N PHE A 332 16.12 12.59 5.40
CA PHE A 332 15.46 12.73 6.70
C PHE A 332 15.85 11.59 7.63
N PHE A 333 15.67 10.35 7.22
CA PHE A 333 15.99 9.20 8.05
C PHE A 333 17.50 9.07 8.34
N ALA A 334 18.36 9.46 7.41
CA ALA A 334 19.81 9.48 7.64
C ALA A 334 20.26 10.49 8.72
N ARG A 335 19.48 11.56 8.96
CA ARG A 335 19.81 12.65 9.90
C ARG A 335 19.01 12.61 11.18
N SER A 336 17.80 12.04 11.19
CA SER A 336 16.87 12.12 12.32
C SER A 336 17.28 11.29 13.52
N GLY A 337 18.13 10.27 13.35
CA GLY A 337 18.47 9.32 14.40
C GLY A 337 17.26 8.55 14.93
N CYS A 338 16.13 8.54 14.20
CA CYS A 338 14.96 7.79 14.62
C CYS A 338 15.15 6.28 14.43
N GLU A 339 14.52 5.51 15.29
CA GLU A 339 14.53 4.05 15.25
C GLU A 339 13.18 3.54 14.71
N LEU A 340 13.25 2.58 13.79
CA LEU A 340 12.08 1.93 13.20
C LEU A 340 12.06 0.46 13.60
N VAL A 341 10.88 -0.09 13.88
CA VAL A 341 10.72 -1.53 14.16
C VAL A 341 9.85 -2.16 13.06
N GLY A 342 10.43 -3.13 12.38
CA GLY A 342 9.74 -3.94 11.38
C GLY A 342 9.64 -3.32 9.98
N LEU A 343 9.93 -2.04 9.82
CA LEU A 343 10.00 -1.32 8.55
C LEU A 343 11.37 -0.65 8.39
N ALA A 344 11.71 -0.29 7.16
CA ALA A 344 12.95 0.42 6.83
C ALA A 344 12.64 1.80 6.21
N PRO A 345 13.58 2.77 6.24
CA PRO A 345 13.45 4.05 5.55
C PRO A 345 13.03 3.91 4.07
N ALA A 346 13.53 2.88 3.39
CA ALA A 346 13.17 2.55 2.01
C ALA A 346 11.67 2.24 1.81
N ASP A 347 10.98 1.73 2.83
CA ASP A 347 9.53 1.46 2.75
C ASP A 347 8.72 2.78 2.77
N PHE A 348 9.14 3.75 3.57
CA PHE A 348 8.54 5.10 3.59
C PHE A 348 8.76 5.82 2.25
N ARG A 349 9.97 5.77 1.72
CA ARG A 349 10.28 6.25 0.37
C ARG A 349 9.37 5.60 -0.66
N ALA A 350 9.28 4.27 -0.65
CA ALA A 350 8.52 3.52 -1.64
C ALA A 350 7.02 3.88 -1.64
N VAL A 351 6.38 4.01 -0.46
CA VAL A 351 4.95 4.36 -0.39
C VAL A 351 4.68 5.79 -0.85
N ILE A 352 5.56 6.74 -0.52
CA ILE A 352 5.45 8.14 -0.95
C ILE A 352 5.65 8.25 -2.46
N GLU A 353 6.69 7.63 -3.02
CA GLU A 353 6.94 7.60 -4.47
C GLU A 353 5.80 6.89 -5.22
N GLN A 354 5.23 5.82 -4.66
CA GLN A 354 4.09 5.13 -5.23
C GLN A 354 2.83 6.02 -5.25
N ALA A 355 2.57 6.77 -4.19
CA ALA A 355 1.48 7.75 -4.15
C ALA A 355 1.71 8.86 -5.17
N LEU A 356 2.90 9.48 -5.17
CA LEU A 356 3.26 10.56 -6.08
C LEU A 356 3.27 10.15 -7.56
N ALA A 357 3.44 8.86 -7.84
CA ALA A 357 3.36 8.34 -9.18
C ALA A 357 1.94 8.34 -9.77
N GLN A 358 0.91 8.40 -8.94
CA GLN A 358 -0.48 8.42 -9.40
C GLN A 358 -0.86 9.77 -9.99
N LEU A 359 -1.71 9.71 -11.00
CA LEU A 359 -2.29 10.87 -11.68
C LEU A 359 -3.80 10.71 -11.76
N THR A 360 -4.52 11.80 -11.52
CA THR A 360 -5.92 11.92 -11.93
C THR A 360 -5.95 12.76 -13.20
N LEU A 361 -6.38 12.15 -14.29
CA LEU A 361 -6.52 12.76 -15.61
C LEU A 361 -8.00 12.88 -15.95
N ARG A 362 -8.34 13.72 -16.90
CA ARG A 362 -9.70 13.84 -17.43
C ARG A 362 -9.66 13.77 -18.96
N ALA A 363 -10.63 13.06 -19.53
CA ALA A 363 -10.83 13.07 -20.97
C ALA A 363 -12.32 12.97 -21.26
N ALA A 364 -12.84 13.83 -22.13
CA ALA A 364 -14.26 13.99 -22.44
C ALA A 364 -15.13 14.12 -21.19
N GLY A 365 -14.68 14.91 -20.20
CA GLY A 365 -15.35 15.11 -18.93
C GLY A 365 -15.28 13.98 -17.92
N ARG A 366 -14.68 12.83 -18.26
CA ARG A 366 -14.57 11.63 -17.41
C ARG A 366 -13.23 11.58 -16.68
N SER A 367 -13.25 11.07 -15.46
CA SER A 367 -12.04 10.88 -14.65
C SER A 367 -11.29 9.60 -15.03
N LEU A 368 -9.98 9.72 -15.25
CA LEU A 368 -9.08 8.61 -15.55
C LEU A 368 -7.99 8.50 -14.48
N ARG A 369 -7.62 7.28 -14.15
CA ARG A 369 -6.49 7.00 -13.25
C ARG A 369 -5.23 6.72 -14.07
N GLY A 370 -4.19 7.51 -13.84
CA GLY A 370 -2.89 7.35 -14.49
C GLY A 370 -1.76 7.14 -13.49
N HIS A 371 -0.62 6.71 -14.02
CA HIS A 371 0.63 6.53 -13.27
C HIS A 371 1.78 7.11 -14.08
N TRP A 372 2.63 7.88 -13.40
CA TRP A 372 3.86 8.43 -13.98
C TRP A 372 5.10 7.78 -13.35
N ARG A 373 6.10 7.51 -14.18
CA ARG A 373 7.43 7.07 -13.75
C ARG A 373 8.52 7.84 -14.50
N GLY A 374 9.67 8.03 -13.87
CA GLY A 374 10.83 8.67 -14.48
C GLY A 374 10.71 10.20 -14.62
N PRO A 375 11.55 10.80 -15.49
CA PRO A 375 11.62 12.25 -15.65
C PRO A 375 10.33 12.85 -16.20
N ALA A 376 10.08 14.12 -15.86
CA ALA A 376 8.94 14.89 -16.36
C ALA A 376 9.05 15.16 -17.86
N PRO A 377 7.93 15.42 -18.57
CA PRO A 377 7.89 15.55 -20.04
C PRO A 377 8.70 16.74 -20.57
N GLU A 378 8.97 17.75 -19.73
CA GLU A 378 9.83 18.89 -20.10
C GLU A 378 11.32 18.54 -20.10
N ARG A 379 11.70 17.43 -19.48
CA ARG A 379 13.11 17.02 -19.30
C ARG A 379 13.52 15.87 -20.21
N ALA A 380 12.58 15.04 -20.65
CA ALA A 380 12.84 13.86 -21.47
C ALA A 380 11.63 13.48 -22.30
N PRO A 381 11.82 12.74 -23.43
CA PRO A 381 10.71 12.13 -24.18
C PRO A 381 9.85 11.24 -23.28
N THR A 382 8.57 11.11 -23.66
CA THR A 382 7.60 10.35 -22.86
C THR A 382 7.17 9.08 -23.58
N LEU A 383 7.24 7.95 -22.89
CA LEU A 383 6.62 6.67 -23.27
C LEU A 383 5.19 6.67 -22.77
N VAL A 384 4.22 6.38 -23.62
CA VAL A 384 2.79 6.35 -23.26
C VAL A 384 2.23 4.96 -23.49
N PHE A 385 1.69 4.37 -22.45
CA PHE A 385 1.24 2.97 -22.41
C PHE A 385 -0.27 2.86 -22.50
N LEU A 386 -0.75 2.15 -23.53
CA LEU A 386 -2.16 1.94 -23.85
C LEU A 386 -2.48 0.44 -23.75
N HIS A 387 -3.23 0.04 -22.73
CA HIS A 387 -3.55 -1.36 -22.46
C HIS A 387 -4.63 -1.93 -23.43
N ASP A 388 -4.82 -3.23 -23.43
CA ASP A 388 -5.79 -3.98 -24.21
C ASP A 388 -7.26 -3.78 -23.78
N ALA A 389 -8.20 -4.45 -24.46
CA ALA A 389 -9.64 -4.29 -24.24
C ALA A 389 -10.12 -4.60 -22.82
N LEU A 390 -9.58 -5.65 -22.21
CA LEU A 390 -9.89 -6.09 -20.83
C LEU A 390 -8.78 -5.75 -19.84
N GLY A 391 -7.84 -4.91 -20.24
CA GLY A 391 -6.67 -4.56 -19.47
C GLY A 391 -6.85 -3.42 -18.48
N SER A 392 -5.77 -3.16 -17.79
CA SER A 392 -5.57 -1.99 -16.91
C SER A 392 -4.08 -1.68 -16.84
N VAL A 393 -3.72 -0.58 -16.20
CA VAL A 393 -2.31 -0.24 -15.94
C VAL A 393 -1.54 -1.39 -15.29
N ARG A 394 -2.21 -2.20 -14.46
CA ARG A 394 -1.57 -3.33 -13.74
C ARG A 394 -1.02 -4.42 -14.68
N LEU A 395 -1.51 -4.52 -15.91
CA LEU A 395 -1.00 -5.49 -16.90
C LEU A 395 0.43 -5.19 -17.34
N TRP A 396 0.83 -3.94 -17.30
CA TRP A 396 2.18 -3.54 -17.67
C TRP A 396 3.24 -3.99 -16.65
N ARG A 397 2.83 -4.32 -15.41
CA ARG A 397 3.73 -4.69 -14.31
C ARG A 397 4.84 -3.64 -14.15
N ASP A 398 6.12 -4.06 -14.17
CA ASP A 398 7.30 -3.21 -14.05
C ASP A 398 7.84 -2.68 -15.41
N MET A 399 7.19 -2.97 -16.53
CA MET A 399 7.66 -2.57 -17.85
C MET A 399 7.80 -1.05 -18.01
N PRO A 400 6.85 -0.19 -17.58
CA PRO A 400 7.01 1.26 -17.66
C PRO A 400 8.25 1.74 -16.91
N GLU A 401 8.52 1.19 -15.73
CA GLU A 401 9.70 1.53 -14.94
C GLU A 401 11.00 1.03 -15.59
N ARG A 402 11.03 -0.22 -16.08
CA ARG A 402 12.20 -0.79 -16.74
C ARG A 402 12.57 -0.03 -18.02
N LEU A 403 11.59 0.30 -18.85
CA LEU A 403 11.81 1.09 -20.07
C LEU A 403 12.24 2.52 -19.73
N SER A 404 11.58 3.17 -18.79
CA SER A 404 11.97 4.51 -18.30
C SER A 404 13.43 4.53 -17.85
N ARG A 405 13.83 3.58 -16.99
CA ARG A 405 15.21 3.47 -16.47
C ARG A 405 16.22 3.17 -17.57
N ALA A 406 15.88 2.26 -18.50
CA ALA A 406 16.81 1.83 -19.56
C ALA A 406 17.01 2.89 -20.66
N THR A 407 16.04 3.79 -20.85
CA THR A 407 16.05 4.77 -21.95
C THR A 407 16.16 6.22 -21.47
N GLY A 408 16.01 6.48 -20.18
CA GLY A 408 15.97 7.84 -19.62
C GLY A 408 14.68 8.62 -19.94
N CYS A 409 13.68 7.97 -20.54
CA CYS A 409 12.38 8.58 -20.87
C CYS A 409 11.46 8.64 -19.65
N GLY A 410 10.53 9.61 -19.62
CA GLY A 410 9.36 9.54 -18.77
C GLY A 410 8.40 8.44 -19.25
N ALA A 411 7.55 7.91 -18.35
CA ALA A 411 6.58 6.88 -18.70
C ALA A 411 5.22 7.20 -18.09
N LEU A 412 4.21 7.37 -18.92
CA LEU A 412 2.81 7.55 -18.57
C LEU A 412 2.03 6.28 -18.92
N ALA A 413 1.41 5.65 -17.93
CA ALA A 413 0.42 4.59 -18.14
C ALA A 413 -0.89 5.02 -17.49
N TYR A 414 -2.04 4.77 -18.13
CA TYR A 414 -3.35 5.11 -17.56
C TYR A 414 -4.39 4.05 -17.86
N ASP A 415 -5.35 3.92 -16.96
CA ASP A 415 -6.53 3.10 -17.19
C ASP A 415 -7.46 3.81 -18.17
N ARG A 416 -7.75 3.17 -19.29
CA ARG A 416 -8.64 3.67 -20.34
C ARG A 416 -10.08 3.76 -19.79
N TRP A 417 -10.97 4.43 -20.53
CA TRP A 417 -12.37 4.58 -20.14
C TRP A 417 -13.03 3.26 -19.75
N GLY A 418 -13.63 3.23 -18.56
CA GLY A 418 -14.35 2.08 -18.01
C GLY A 418 -13.46 0.97 -17.46
N SER A 419 -12.14 1.09 -17.58
CA SER A 419 -11.16 0.06 -17.15
C SER A 419 -10.50 0.43 -15.83
N GLY A 420 -9.99 -0.58 -15.12
CA GLY A 420 -9.19 -0.41 -13.91
C GLY A 420 -9.87 0.45 -12.85
N GLU A 421 -9.20 1.53 -12.46
CA GLU A 421 -9.67 2.50 -11.47
C GLU A 421 -10.28 3.77 -12.12
N SER A 422 -10.34 3.86 -13.45
CA SER A 422 -10.97 4.96 -14.18
C SER A 422 -12.49 4.95 -14.04
N GLU A 423 -13.15 6.08 -14.31
CA GLU A 423 -14.59 6.22 -14.23
C GLU A 423 -15.30 5.18 -15.11
N PRO A 424 -16.35 4.49 -14.59
CA PRO A 424 -17.06 3.47 -15.37
C PRO A 424 -17.80 4.09 -16.56
N LEU A 425 -17.91 3.30 -17.63
CA LEU A 425 -18.76 3.63 -18.78
C LEU A 425 -20.16 3.05 -18.57
N ALA A 426 -21.18 3.82 -18.99
CA ALA A 426 -22.56 3.37 -19.07
C ALA A 426 -22.95 3.07 -20.54
N PRO A 427 -23.84 2.11 -20.79
CA PRO A 427 -24.40 1.88 -22.13
C PRO A 427 -25.25 3.08 -22.59
N PRO A 428 -25.47 3.25 -23.92
CA PRO A 428 -24.98 2.39 -24.98
C PRO A 428 -23.48 2.56 -25.22
N TYR A 429 -22.81 1.46 -25.59
CA TYR A 429 -21.37 1.49 -25.88
C TYR A 429 -21.11 1.84 -27.35
N SER A 430 -20.16 2.76 -27.58
CA SER A 430 -19.79 3.16 -28.94
C SER A 430 -19.10 2.01 -29.66
N ARG A 431 -19.49 1.79 -30.92
CA ARG A 431 -18.80 0.86 -31.82
C ARG A 431 -17.46 1.42 -32.35
N ASP A 432 -17.34 2.75 -32.33
CA ASP A 432 -16.18 3.49 -32.77
C ASP A 432 -15.20 3.81 -31.62
N TYR A 433 -15.31 3.09 -30.50
CA TYR A 433 -14.58 3.38 -29.26
C TYR A 433 -13.07 3.47 -29.44
N LEU A 434 -12.45 2.69 -30.38
CA LEU A 434 -11.03 2.79 -30.67
C LEU A 434 -10.67 4.16 -31.26
N MET A 435 -11.55 4.69 -32.14
CA MET A 435 -11.37 6.01 -32.72
C MET A 435 -11.65 7.13 -31.72
N GLU A 436 -12.67 6.98 -30.87
CA GLU A 436 -12.96 7.92 -29.80
C GLU A 436 -11.81 7.99 -28.79
N GLU A 437 -11.24 6.84 -28.41
CA GLU A 437 -10.06 6.77 -27.55
C GLU A 437 -8.84 7.42 -28.22
N ALA A 438 -8.62 7.17 -29.51
CA ALA A 438 -7.50 7.72 -30.26
C ALA A 438 -7.62 9.24 -30.50
N LEU A 439 -8.82 9.74 -30.86
CA LEU A 439 -9.00 11.11 -31.36
C LEU A 439 -9.55 12.08 -30.31
N VAL A 440 -10.14 11.57 -29.24
CA VAL A 440 -10.73 12.41 -28.17
C VAL A 440 -9.99 12.19 -26.85
N ALA A 441 -9.94 10.95 -26.33
CA ALA A 441 -9.39 10.70 -25.01
C ALA A 441 -7.88 10.92 -24.95
N LEU A 442 -7.12 10.29 -25.83
CA LEU A 442 -5.65 10.34 -25.81
C LEU A 442 -5.08 11.76 -26.01
N PRO A 443 -5.59 12.61 -26.92
CA PRO A 443 -5.16 14.00 -27.01
C PRO A 443 -5.31 14.80 -25.71
N GLU A 444 -6.45 14.64 -25.02
CA GLU A 444 -6.73 15.34 -23.76
C GLU A 444 -5.84 14.82 -22.63
N VAL A 445 -5.63 13.49 -22.55
CA VAL A 445 -4.73 12.85 -21.60
C VAL A 445 -3.30 13.39 -21.76
N LEU A 446 -2.80 13.44 -23.00
CA LEU A 446 -1.44 13.94 -23.28
C LEU A 446 -1.29 15.43 -22.95
N ALA A 447 -2.32 16.23 -23.27
CA ALA A 447 -2.33 17.65 -22.98
C ALA A 447 -2.27 17.92 -21.46
N GLN A 448 -3.09 17.21 -20.66
CA GLN A 448 -3.09 17.35 -19.21
C GLN A 448 -1.80 16.83 -18.56
N ALA A 449 -1.21 15.77 -19.12
CA ALA A 449 0.08 15.25 -18.66
C ALA A 449 1.28 16.10 -19.10
N GLY A 450 1.06 17.18 -19.88
CA GLY A 450 2.12 18.04 -20.41
C GLY A 450 2.97 17.39 -21.51
N VAL A 451 2.49 16.27 -22.09
CA VAL A 451 3.22 15.50 -23.12
C VAL A 451 3.01 16.14 -24.49
N ARG A 452 4.06 16.72 -25.04
CA ARG A 452 4.04 17.33 -26.38
C ARG A 452 4.34 16.34 -27.49
N GLU A 453 5.32 15.48 -27.25
CA GLU A 453 5.74 14.42 -28.17
C GLU A 453 5.83 13.09 -27.40
N ALA A 454 5.30 12.03 -27.97
CA ALA A 454 5.23 10.72 -27.34
C ALA A 454 5.87 9.61 -28.18
N ILE A 455 6.37 8.57 -27.50
CA ILE A 455 6.56 7.23 -28.06
C ILE A 455 5.43 6.38 -27.50
N LEU A 456 4.53 5.93 -28.36
CA LEU A 456 3.33 5.19 -27.96
C LEU A 456 3.64 3.69 -27.88
N ILE A 457 3.19 3.04 -26.82
CA ILE A 457 3.35 1.60 -26.59
C ILE A 457 1.96 1.03 -26.30
N GLY A 458 1.43 0.25 -27.22
CA GLY A 458 0.08 -0.29 -27.12
C GLY A 458 0.05 -1.81 -27.21
N GLN A 459 -0.89 -2.42 -26.48
CA GLN A 459 -1.21 -3.85 -26.56
C GLN A 459 -2.63 -4.00 -27.13
N SER A 460 -2.81 -4.84 -28.18
CA SER A 460 -4.12 -5.15 -28.76
C SER A 460 -4.89 -3.87 -29.14
N ASP A 461 -6.06 -3.59 -28.53
CA ASP A 461 -6.78 -2.32 -28.70
C ASP A 461 -5.86 -1.11 -28.55
N GLY A 462 -5.02 -1.12 -27.52
CA GLY A 462 -4.08 -0.03 -27.26
C GLY A 462 -3.08 0.17 -28.39
N ALA A 463 -2.69 -0.90 -29.10
CA ALA A 463 -1.83 -0.82 -30.27
C ALA A 463 -2.57 -0.18 -31.45
N SER A 464 -3.82 -0.53 -31.66
CA SER A 464 -4.68 0.04 -32.70
C SER A 464 -4.97 1.52 -32.44
N ILE A 465 -5.26 1.89 -31.19
CA ILE A 465 -5.40 3.29 -30.75
C ILE A 465 -4.11 4.08 -31.01
N ALA A 466 -2.94 3.52 -30.64
CA ALA A 466 -1.65 4.16 -30.84
C ALA A 466 -1.38 4.46 -32.33
N LEU A 467 -1.65 3.50 -33.20
CA LEU A 467 -1.50 3.66 -34.66
C LEU A 467 -2.45 4.70 -35.24
N ALA A 468 -3.74 4.69 -34.83
CA ALA A 468 -4.73 5.68 -35.25
C ALA A 468 -4.33 7.10 -34.82
N TYR A 469 -3.91 7.27 -33.55
CA TYR A 469 -3.44 8.56 -33.04
C TYR A 469 -2.20 9.05 -33.78
N ALA A 470 -1.22 8.15 -34.02
CA ALA A 470 0.01 8.50 -34.74
C ALA A 470 -0.25 8.99 -36.17
N GLY A 471 -1.29 8.45 -36.82
CA GLY A 471 -1.70 8.92 -38.12
C GLY A 471 -2.50 10.22 -38.12
N ALA A 472 -3.29 10.47 -37.07
CA ALA A 472 -4.03 11.71 -36.89
C ALA A 472 -3.12 12.88 -36.46
N HIS A 473 -2.06 12.60 -35.70
CA HIS A 473 -1.16 13.57 -35.11
C HIS A 473 0.32 13.21 -35.36
N PRO A 474 0.76 13.09 -36.66
CA PRO A 474 2.08 12.59 -36.98
C PRO A 474 3.23 13.46 -36.45
N GLU A 475 2.98 14.74 -36.17
CA GLU A 475 3.93 15.67 -35.57
C GLU A 475 4.14 15.49 -34.05
N ARG A 476 3.24 14.75 -33.41
CA ARG A 476 3.28 14.51 -31.94
C ARG A 476 3.82 13.12 -31.57
N VAL A 477 4.09 12.25 -32.56
CA VAL A 477 4.50 10.87 -32.32
C VAL A 477 5.88 10.61 -32.90
N ARG A 478 6.82 10.30 -32.02
CA ARG A 478 8.19 9.96 -32.38
C ARG A 478 8.37 8.51 -32.80
N GLY A 479 7.51 7.61 -32.34
CA GLY A 479 7.52 6.19 -32.65
C GLY A 479 6.34 5.45 -32.05
N VAL A 480 6.04 4.28 -32.57
CA VAL A 480 4.98 3.40 -32.09
C VAL A 480 5.54 1.99 -31.87
N ILE A 481 5.29 1.40 -30.71
CA ILE A 481 5.47 -0.03 -30.43
C ILE A 481 4.08 -0.63 -30.30
N ALA A 482 3.70 -1.43 -31.28
CA ALA A 482 2.38 -2.05 -31.40
C ALA A 482 2.48 -3.55 -31.10
N LEU A 483 2.01 -3.97 -29.95
CA LEU A 483 2.00 -5.36 -29.51
C LEU A 483 0.64 -5.99 -29.86
N SER A 484 0.65 -7.05 -30.67
CA SER A 484 -0.54 -7.73 -31.19
C SER A 484 -1.59 -6.76 -31.76
N PRO A 485 -1.20 -5.87 -32.70
CA PRO A 485 -2.11 -4.89 -33.30
C PRO A 485 -3.17 -5.55 -34.17
N HIS A 486 -4.31 -4.90 -34.36
CA HIS A 486 -5.36 -5.35 -35.26
C HIS A 486 -5.99 -4.18 -36.01
N LEU A 487 -6.31 -4.40 -37.29
CA LEU A 487 -7.01 -3.46 -38.17
C LEU A 487 -8.43 -3.93 -38.50
N PHE A 488 -8.64 -5.25 -38.54
CA PHE A 488 -9.90 -5.88 -38.90
C PHE A 488 -10.13 -7.15 -38.08
N ARG A 489 -11.40 -7.59 -38.02
CA ARG A 489 -11.81 -8.82 -37.35
C ARG A 489 -11.54 -10.03 -38.23
N GLU A 490 -10.99 -11.07 -37.69
CA GLU A 490 -10.81 -12.38 -38.33
C GLU A 490 -11.84 -13.39 -37.82
N ALA A 491 -12.07 -14.48 -38.53
CA ALA A 491 -12.92 -15.58 -38.03
C ALA A 491 -12.39 -16.17 -36.70
N ARG A 492 -11.05 -16.27 -36.57
CA ARG A 492 -10.39 -16.71 -35.35
C ARG A 492 -10.65 -15.77 -34.19
N THR A 493 -10.76 -14.45 -34.41
CA THR A 493 -11.10 -13.46 -33.39
C THR A 493 -12.44 -13.76 -32.76
N LEU A 494 -13.48 -14.00 -33.58
CA LEU A 494 -14.81 -14.31 -33.10
C LEU A 494 -14.86 -15.66 -32.35
N ALA A 495 -14.11 -16.65 -32.83
CA ALA A 495 -13.97 -17.93 -32.14
C ALA A 495 -13.24 -17.79 -30.78
N ALA A 496 -12.22 -16.94 -30.69
CA ALA A 496 -11.51 -16.65 -29.44
C ALA A 496 -12.42 -15.94 -28.44
N ILE A 497 -13.22 -14.96 -28.89
CA ILE A 497 -14.21 -14.27 -28.04
C ILE A 497 -15.26 -15.25 -27.51
N ALA A 498 -15.75 -16.17 -28.36
CA ALA A 498 -16.69 -17.20 -27.90
C ALA A 498 -16.10 -18.07 -26.78
N ARG A 499 -14.81 -18.44 -26.87
CA ARG A 499 -14.11 -19.14 -25.79
C ARG A 499 -13.95 -18.27 -24.54
N GLN A 500 -13.69 -16.97 -24.70
CA GLN A 500 -13.64 -16.07 -23.54
C GLN A 500 -14.99 -15.92 -22.85
N ILE A 501 -16.10 -15.92 -23.58
CA ILE A 501 -17.45 -15.92 -22.99
C ILE A 501 -17.65 -17.18 -22.14
N GLU A 502 -17.28 -18.34 -22.66
CA GLU A 502 -17.38 -19.60 -21.92
C GLU A 502 -16.51 -19.61 -20.65
N ASP A 503 -15.24 -19.13 -20.76
CA ASP A 503 -14.32 -19.01 -19.62
C ASP A 503 -14.82 -17.97 -18.59
N PHE A 504 -15.47 -16.91 -19.02
CA PHE A 504 -16.06 -15.92 -18.14
C PHE A 504 -17.27 -16.45 -17.36
N GLU A 505 -18.13 -17.25 -18.02
CA GLU A 505 -19.33 -17.82 -17.41
C GLU A 505 -19.04 -19.04 -16.53
N ARG A 506 -18.10 -19.91 -16.93
CA ARG A 506 -17.88 -21.24 -16.35
C ARG A 506 -16.47 -21.46 -15.81
N GLY A 507 -15.50 -20.68 -16.25
CA GLY A 507 -14.10 -20.77 -15.85
C GLY A 507 -13.71 -19.72 -14.80
N ASP A 508 -12.45 -19.32 -14.81
CA ASP A 508 -11.88 -18.40 -13.82
C ASP A 508 -11.65 -16.97 -14.35
N LEU A 509 -11.96 -16.69 -15.62
CA LEU A 509 -11.70 -15.38 -16.25
C LEU A 509 -12.37 -14.24 -15.47
N ARG A 510 -13.63 -14.42 -15.06
CA ARG A 510 -14.35 -13.42 -14.27
C ARG A 510 -13.61 -13.06 -12.97
N ALA A 511 -13.11 -14.06 -12.25
CA ALA A 511 -12.37 -13.87 -11.00
C ALA A 511 -11.00 -13.21 -11.25
N ARG A 512 -10.32 -13.56 -12.34
CA ARG A 512 -9.08 -12.91 -12.76
C ARG A 512 -9.29 -11.42 -13.07
N LEU A 513 -10.30 -11.10 -13.87
CA LEU A 513 -10.62 -9.71 -14.24
C LEU A 513 -11.09 -8.89 -13.03
N ALA A 514 -11.84 -9.49 -12.10
CA ALA A 514 -12.32 -8.82 -10.89
C ALA A 514 -11.17 -8.29 -10.01
N ARG A 515 -9.99 -8.90 -10.07
CA ARG A 515 -8.79 -8.39 -9.37
C ARG A 515 -8.29 -7.05 -9.93
N HIS A 516 -8.65 -6.72 -11.16
CA HIS A 516 -8.24 -5.50 -11.86
C HIS A 516 -9.35 -4.45 -11.91
N HIS A 517 -10.60 -4.87 -12.03
CA HIS A 517 -11.75 -4.01 -12.30
C HIS A 517 -12.80 -3.98 -11.17
N GLY A 518 -12.67 -4.87 -10.16
CA GLY A 518 -13.61 -4.93 -9.04
C GLY A 518 -15.05 -5.19 -9.50
N ALA A 519 -15.99 -4.43 -8.96
CA ALA A 519 -17.41 -4.54 -9.28
C ALA A 519 -17.77 -4.17 -10.73
N ARG A 520 -16.86 -3.60 -11.50
CA ARG A 520 -17.07 -3.18 -12.91
C ARG A 520 -16.83 -4.30 -13.92
N THR A 521 -16.33 -5.45 -13.47
CA THR A 521 -15.91 -6.56 -14.33
C THR A 521 -16.99 -7.01 -15.30
N ASP A 522 -18.22 -7.20 -14.81
CA ASP A 522 -19.33 -7.68 -15.62
C ASP A 522 -19.73 -6.68 -16.71
N ALA A 523 -19.78 -5.39 -16.38
CA ALA A 523 -20.12 -4.34 -17.34
C ALA A 523 -19.02 -4.16 -18.40
N LEU A 524 -17.73 -4.25 -18.01
CA LEU A 524 -16.61 -4.17 -18.92
C LEU A 524 -16.62 -5.34 -19.91
N PHE A 525 -16.85 -6.56 -19.42
CA PHE A 525 -16.91 -7.75 -20.27
C PHE A 525 -18.11 -7.73 -21.21
N ALA A 526 -19.28 -7.34 -20.73
CA ALA A 526 -20.50 -7.19 -21.55
C ALA A 526 -20.26 -6.19 -22.71
N ARG A 527 -19.62 -5.04 -22.43
CA ARG A 527 -19.22 -4.07 -23.45
C ARG A 527 -18.34 -4.70 -24.54
N LEU A 528 -17.30 -5.43 -24.13
CA LEU A 528 -16.41 -6.10 -25.07
C LEU A 528 -17.22 -7.02 -25.99
N VAL A 529 -18.02 -7.90 -25.43
CA VAL A 529 -18.82 -8.88 -26.19
C VAL A 529 -19.75 -8.16 -27.17
N GLU A 530 -20.52 -7.17 -26.69
CA GLU A 530 -21.46 -6.39 -27.53
C GLU A 530 -20.74 -5.76 -28.73
N VAL A 531 -19.65 -5.06 -28.50
CA VAL A 531 -18.95 -4.33 -29.56
C VAL A 531 -18.24 -5.26 -30.53
N TRP A 532 -17.54 -6.26 -30.03
CA TRP A 532 -16.72 -7.16 -30.87
C TRP A 532 -17.54 -8.15 -31.66
N THR A 533 -18.73 -8.55 -31.18
CA THR A 533 -19.63 -9.47 -31.91
C THR A 533 -20.65 -8.75 -32.79
N SER A 534 -20.68 -7.41 -32.76
CA SER A 534 -21.65 -6.61 -33.50
C SER A 534 -21.52 -6.69 -35.03
N GLN A 535 -20.36 -7.14 -35.53
CA GLN A 535 -20.04 -7.25 -36.96
C GLN A 535 -19.29 -8.56 -37.24
N GLY A 536 -19.42 -9.06 -38.48
CA GLY A 536 -18.79 -10.31 -38.92
C GLY A 536 -17.29 -10.20 -39.24
N PRO A 537 -16.67 -11.33 -39.63
CA PRO A 537 -15.27 -11.36 -40.09
C PRO A 537 -15.03 -10.43 -41.27
N GLY A 538 -13.84 -9.82 -41.32
CA GLY A 538 -13.44 -8.85 -42.37
C GLY A 538 -13.88 -7.42 -42.08
N ALA A 539 -14.76 -7.17 -41.11
CA ALA A 539 -15.14 -5.82 -40.72
C ALA A 539 -13.96 -5.09 -40.06
N GLY A 540 -13.56 -3.97 -40.65
CA GLY A 540 -12.54 -3.07 -40.11
C GLY A 540 -13.05 -2.17 -39.01
N TRP A 541 -12.12 -1.47 -38.38
CA TRP A 541 -12.38 -0.47 -37.34
C TRP A 541 -12.30 0.97 -37.89
N GLY A 542 -12.16 1.15 -39.20
CA GLY A 542 -11.95 2.45 -39.83
C GLY A 542 -10.59 3.07 -39.54
N LEU A 543 -9.60 2.26 -39.16
CA LEU A 543 -8.27 2.72 -38.78
C LEU A 543 -7.33 2.97 -39.98
N GLU A 544 -7.53 2.29 -41.09
CA GLU A 544 -6.63 2.27 -42.22
C GLU A 544 -6.32 3.68 -42.77
N PRO A 545 -7.31 4.61 -42.94
CA PRO A 545 -7.03 5.95 -43.43
C PRO A 545 -6.10 6.76 -42.52
N TYR A 546 -6.08 6.44 -41.22
CA TYR A 546 -5.19 7.06 -40.25
C TYR A 546 -3.83 6.37 -40.26
N VAL A 547 -3.80 5.04 -40.22
CA VAL A 547 -2.56 4.26 -40.20
C VAL A 547 -1.69 4.60 -41.45
N ALA A 548 -2.30 4.77 -42.61
CA ALA A 548 -1.60 5.17 -43.84
C ALA A 548 -0.88 6.54 -43.74
N LYS A 549 -1.30 7.40 -42.77
CA LYS A 549 -0.70 8.72 -42.55
C LYS A 549 0.41 8.72 -41.48
N VAL A 550 0.69 7.59 -40.83
CA VAL A 550 1.75 7.48 -39.83
C VAL A 550 3.10 7.80 -40.45
N ARG A 551 3.82 8.75 -39.89
CA ARG A 551 5.14 9.19 -40.34
C ARG A 551 6.29 8.66 -39.52
N SER A 552 6.02 8.35 -38.26
CA SER A 552 7.02 7.83 -37.31
C SER A 552 7.35 6.35 -37.58
N PRO A 553 8.54 5.87 -37.17
CA PRO A 553 8.86 4.45 -37.15
C PRO A 553 7.86 3.64 -36.30
N VAL A 554 7.56 2.42 -36.74
CA VAL A 554 6.66 1.48 -36.06
C VAL A 554 7.38 0.15 -35.85
N LEU A 555 7.39 -0.34 -34.61
CA LEU A 555 7.75 -1.71 -34.24
C LEU A 555 6.47 -2.48 -33.95
N ALA A 556 6.08 -3.43 -34.81
CA ALA A 556 4.96 -4.31 -34.54
C ALA A 556 5.47 -5.68 -34.06
N VAL A 557 4.93 -6.13 -32.93
CA VAL A 557 5.27 -7.42 -32.31
C VAL A 557 4.03 -8.29 -32.32
N GLN A 558 4.14 -9.52 -32.84
CA GLN A 558 3.04 -10.49 -32.95
C GLN A 558 3.50 -11.85 -32.45
N GLY A 559 2.67 -12.51 -31.64
CA GLY A 559 2.87 -13.93 -31.32
C GLY A 559 2.49 -14.80 -32.53
N GLU A 560 3.29 -15.82 -32.83
CA GLU A 560 3.01 -16.75 -33.93
C GLU A 560 1.73 -17.55 -33.69
N ASP A 561 1.46 -17.91 -32.43
CA ASP A 561 0.30 -18.69 -32.02
C ASP A 561 -0.86 -17.81 -31.48
N ASP A 562 -0.90 -16.52 -31.86
CA ASP A 562 -1.95 -15.59 -31.44
C ASP A 562 -3.34 -16.12 -31.84
N GLU A 563 -4.15 -16.40 -30.83
CA GLU A 563 -5.47 -16.98 -30.98
C GLU A 563 -6.53 -15.99 -31.49
N PHE A 564 -6.25 -14.68 -31.42
CA PHE A 564 -7.15 -13.62 -31.89
C PHE A 564 -6.82 -13.15 -33.29
N PHE A 565 -5.53 -12.96 -33.58
CA PHE A 565 -5.07 -12.31 -34.82
C PHE A 565 -3.94 -13.08 -35.45
N SER A 566 -4.01 -13.20 -36.79
CA SER A 566 -2.96 -13.85 -37.56
C SER A 566 -1.92 -12.84 -38.07
N VAL A 567 -0.88 -13.35 -38.75
CA VAL A 567 0.10 -12.53 -39.44
C VAL A 567 -0.49 -11.63 -40.53
N ALA A 568 -1.74 -11.87 -40.96
CA ALA A 568 -2.47 -11.03 -41.91
C ALA A 568 -2.60 -9.57 -41.43
N GLN A 569 -2.62 -9.34 -40.11
CA GLN A 569 -2.60 -8.00 -39.54
C GLN A 569 -1.25 -7.30 -39.83
N LEU A 570 -0.13 -8.00 -39.65
CA LEU A 570 1.20 -7.47 -39.97
C LEU A 570 1.37 -7.21 -41.46
N GLU A 571 0.82 -8.08 -42.31
CA GLU A 571 0.83 -7.88 -43.77
C GLU A 571 0.00 -6.66 -44.17
N ALA A 572 -1.14 -6.44 -43.55
CA ALA A 572 -1.95 -5.25 -43.77
C ALA A 572 -1.20 -3.98 -43.30
N LEU A 573 -0.55 -4.01 -42.16
CA LEU A 573 0.31 -2.92 -41.67
C LEU A 573 1.48 -2.66 -42.65
N ALA A 574 2.13 -3.69 -43.17
CA ALA A 574 3.24 -3.54 -44.11
C ALA A 574 2.83 -2.84 -45.42
N ARG A 575 1.62 -3.09 -45.90
CA ARG A 575 1.05 -2.38 -47.05
C ARG A 575 0.79 -0.90 -46.77
N LEU A 576 0.36 -0.56 -45.55
CA LEU A 576 0.03 0.81 -45.18
C LEU A 576 1.26 1.64 -44.74
N LEU A 577 2.34 1.00 -44.31
CA LEU A 577 3.53 1.61 -43.70
C LEU A 577 4.82 1.27 -44.45
N PRO A 578 4.90 1.49 -45.77
CA PRO A 578 6.09 1.10 -46.53
C PRO A 578 7.34 1.82 -46.01
N GLY A 579 8.39 1.03 -45.68
CA GLY A 579 9.67 1.53 -45.19
C GLY A 579 9.68 2.06 -43.74
N ARG A 580 8.54 2.02 -43.02
CA ARG A 580 8.44 2.50 -41.63
C ARG A 580 8.16 1.38 -40.64
N LEU A 581 7.73 0.23 -41.08
CA LEU A 581 7.39 -0.91 -40.26
C LEU A 581 8.59 -1.83 -40.03
N ARG A 582 8.85 -2.16 -38.78
CA ARG A 582 9.65 -3.31 -38.35
C ARG A 582 8.74 -4.32 -37.71
N THR A 583 8.91 -5.58 -38.00
CA THR A 583 8.11 -6.66 -37.40
C THR A 583 8.97 -7.57 -36.56
N LEU A 584 8.42 -8.02 -35.43
CA LEU A 584 8.97 -9.07 -34.60
C LEU A 584 7.88 -10.12 -34.39
N CYS A 585 7.99 -11.23 -35.14
CA CYS A 585 7.14 -12.40 -34.89
C CYS A 585 7.81 -13.28 -33.83
N VAL A 586 7.09 -13.64 -32.79
CA VAL A 586 7.63 -14.36 -31.62
C VAL A 586 7.14 -15.79 -31.66
N PRO A 587 8.03 -16.78 -31.92
CA PRO A 587 7.66 -18.20 -31.97
C PRO A 587 7.10 -18.71 -30.65
N GLY A 588 6.08 -19.58 -30.69
CA GLY A 588 5.47 -20.20 -29.52
C GLY A 588 4.77 -19.21 -28.57
N CYS A 589 4.44 -18.03 -29.07
CA CYS A 589 3.82 -16.95 -28.30
C CYS A 589 2.39 -16.71 -28.79
N ALA A 590 1.45 -16.63 -27.88
CA ALA A 590 0.06 -16.28 -28.13
C ALA A 590 -0.17 -14.74 -28.11
N HIS A 591 -1.39 -14.29 -27.78
CA HIS A 591 -1.83 -12.90 -27.88
C HIS A 591 -1.09 -11.90 -26.96
N TYR A 592 -0.39 -12.37 -25.92
CA TYR A 592 0.28 -11.50 -24.96
C TYR A 592 1.82 -11.64 -24.99
N PRO A 593 2.51 -11.15 -26.04
CA PRO A 593 3.98 -11.24 -26.14
C PRO A 593 4.70 -10.64 -24.94
N LEU A 594 4.14 -9.58 -24.37
CA LEU A 594 4.66 -8.92 -23.17
C LEU A 594 4.76 -9.87 -21.95
N HIS A 595 3.89 -10.86 -21.84
CA HIS A 595 3.89 -11.79 -20.71
C HIS A 595 4.63 -13.09 -21.03
N GLN A 596 4.51 -13.56 -22.27
CA GLN A 596 5.00 -14.88 -22.69
C GLN A 596 6.46 -14.83 -23.19
N ALA A 597 6.87 -13.71 -23.80
CA ALA A 597 8.22 -13.49 -24.33
C ALA A 597 8.83 -12.17 -23.82
N ARG A 598 8.63 -11.88 -22.54
CA ARG A 598 8.88 -10.59 -21.93
C ARG A 598 10.25 -9.99 -22.20
N GLU A 599 11.32 -10.75 -21.99
CA GLU A 599 12.70 -10.24 -22.16
C GLU A 599 13.02 -9.95 -23.61
N THR A 600 12.51 -10.75 -24.56
CA THR A 600 12.63 -10.50 -25.99
C THR A 600 11.93 -9.21 -26.40
N VAL A 601 10.68 -9.01 -25.95
CA VAL A 601 9.91 -7.79 -26.22
C VAL A 601 10.59 -6.57 -25.61
N LEU A 602 11.05 -6.68 -24.36
CA LEU A 602 11.71 -5.60 -23.67
C LEU A 602 13.03 -5.19 -24.35
N ALA A 603 13.84 -6.16 -24.75
CA ALA A 603 15.09 -5.89 -25.47
C ALA A 603 14.84 -5.19 -26.82
N ALA A 604 13.87 -5.66 -27.59
CA ALA A 604 13.47 -5.04 -28.85
C ALA A 604 12.94 -3.61 -28.66
N ALA A 605 12.10 -3.41 -27.63
CA ALA A 605 11.55 -2.10 -27.29
C ALA A 605 12.65 -1.11 -26.88
N ILE A 606 13.60 -1.53 -26.01
CA ILE A 606 14.73 -0.68 -25.60
C ILE A 606 15.58 -0.27 -26.81
N ALA A 607 15.93 -1.23 -27.69
CA ALA A 607 16.72 -0.95 -28.87
C ALA A 607 16.01 0.04 -29.79
N PHE A 608 14.72 -0.18 -30.05
CA PHE A 608 13.89 0.68 -30.89
C PHE A 608 13.74 2.10 -30.31
N ILE A 609 13.47 2.23 -29.00
CA ILE A 609 13.35 3.53 -28.32
C ILE A 609 14.69 4.29 -28.38
N ARG A 610 15.81 3.63 -28.09
CA ARG A 610 17.15 4.25 -28.13
C ARG A 610 17.50 4.79 -29.50
N GLU A 611 17.15 4.07 -30.57
CA GLU A 611 17.34 4.55 -31.91
C GLU A 611 16.53 5.82 -32.19
N ILE A 612 15.26 5.86 -31.81
CA ILE A 612 14.37 7.03 -31.97
C ILE A 612 14.90 8.25 -31.22
N ILE A 613 15.32 8.08 -29.95
CA ILE A 613 15.81 9.21 -29.16
C ILE A 613 17.21 9.65 -29.56
N GLY A 614 18.04 8.76 -30.13
CA GLY A 614 19.37 9.05 -30.63
C GLY A 614 19.38 9.71 -32.03
N ALA A 615 18.34 9.52 -32.82
CA ALA A 615 18.15 10.22 -34.07
C ALA A 615 17.86 11.71 -33.79
N ARG A 616 18.80 12.63 -34.11
CA ARG A 616 18.55 14.07 -34.03
C ARG A 616 17.37 14.42 -34.93
N PRO A 617 16.42 15.26 -34.49
CA PRO A 617 15.42 15.78 -35.44
C PRO A 617 16.17 16.54 -36.55
N ASP A 618 15.93 16.16 -37.81
CA ASP A 618 16.47 16.86 -38.98
C ASP A 618 16.13 18.35 -38.87
N ALA A 619 17.15 19.18 -38.83
CA ALA A 619 17.04 20.65 -38.79
C ALA A 619 16.42 21.24 -40.10
N ALA A 620 16.07 20.40 -41.07
CA ALA A 620 15.60 20.81 -42.38
C ALA A 620 14.08 21.08 -42.49
N ALA A 621 13.28 20.79 -41.46
CA ALA A 621 11.81 20.97 -41.53
C ALA A 621 11.29 22.28 -40.88
N ARG A 622 12.16 23.20 -40.48
CA ARG A 622 11.77 24.49 -39.88
C ARG A 622 11.92 25.70 -40.79
N SER A 623 12.17 25.47 -42.08
CA SER A 623 12.25 26.55 -43.11
C SER A 623 11.49 26.14 -44.37
N ALA A 624 10.18 26.00 -44.25
CA ALA A 624 9.23 26.05 -45.38
C ALA A 624 7.86 26.52 -44.86
#